data_26349028b0b814c3ffd141145f2387c2
#
_entry.id   26349028b0b814c3ffd141145f2387c2
#
_cell.length_a   1.000
_cell.length_b   1.000
_cell.length_c   1.000
_cell.angle_alpha   90.00
_cell.angle_beta   90.00
_cell.angle_gamma   90.00
#
_symmetry.space_group_name_H-M   'P 1'
#
loop_
_entity.id
_entity.type
_entity.pdbx_description
1 polymer ?
#
loop_
_entity_poly.entity_id
_entity_poly.type
_entity_poly.pdbx_seq_one_letter_code
_entity_poly.pdbx_strand_id
1 'polypeptide(L)'
;MADVAGWPPRWLTPVPIEDQERGDGELYANFAEAVCRVTKDSVASPAGRLLELRPWQRELLKHILARREDGRFTHRTALVGMSRKNGKSALAASMGLAGLTLGGNGSEIYSCAADRDQARIVFGTAKRMIEMDSELSSMFTLYRDAIEFKDKGSVYRVLSAEAYSKEGLNPSPLVIFDEVHAQPSWDLWNVLSLAGGA
;
A
#
# COMPACT_ATOMS: atom_id res chain seq x y z
N MET A 1 -8.79 19.19 17.18
CA MET A 1 -8.05 17.96 16.84
C MET A 1 -7.35 17.49 18.09
N ALA A 2 -7.51 16.20 18.50
CA ALA A 2 -6.71 15.65 19.57
C ALA A 2 -5.23 15.66 19.14
N ASP A 3 -4.34 15.96 20.07
CA ASP A 3 -2.90 16.02 19.82
C ASP A 3 -2.38 14.58 19.61
N VAL A 4 -2.18 14.21 18.36
CA VAL A 4 -1.73 12.85 17.98
C VAL A 4 -0.22 12.85 17.91
N ALA A 5 0.44 12.05 18.76
CA ALA A 5 1.90 11.95 18.79
C ALA A 5 2.48 11.60 17.41
N GLY A 6 3.34 12.50 16.90
CA GLY A 6 3.92 12.38 15.56
C GLY A 6 3.04 12.91 14.42
N TRP A 7 1.96 13.62 14.72
CA TRP A 7 1.08 14.26 13.76
C TRP A 7 0.76 15.69 14.18
N PRO A 8 0.70 16.69 13.26
CA PRO A 8 1.01 16.56 11.82
C PRO A 8 2.51 16.42 11.56
N PRO A 9 2.91 15.94 10.37
CA PRO A 9 4.30 15.93 9.95
C PRO A 9 4.78 17.37 9.69
N ARG A 10 6.11 17.56 9.55
CA ARG A 10 6.70 18.87 9.26
C ARG A 10 6.13 19.52 7.97
N TRP A 11 5.81 18.70 6.97
CA TRP A 11 5.24 19.11 5.71
C TRP A 11 3.99 18.28 5.46
N LEU A 12 2.85 18.93 5.31
CA LEU A 12 1.56 18.31 5.07
C LEU A 12 0.79 19.12 4.04
N THR A 13 0.34 18.46 2.97
CA THR A 13 -0.68 19.04 2.08
C THR A 13 -2.04 18.94 2.79
N PRO A 14 -2.75 20.05 3.01
CA PRO A 14 -4.04 20.01 3.68
C PRO A 14 -5.06 19.18 2.91
N VAL A 15 -5.87 18.42 3.62
CA VAL A 15 -7.01 17.66 3.10
C VAL A 15 -8.24 18.02 3.94
N PRO A 16 -9.38 18.38 3.33
CA PRO A 16 -10.61 18.65 4.05
C PRO A 16 -11.00 17.48 4.97
N ILE A 17 -11.53 17.79 6.15
CA ILE A 17 -11.95 16.76 7.13
C ILE A 17 -13.05 15.90 6.54
N GLU A 18 -13.99 16.52 5.83
CA GLU A 18 -15.10 15.83 5.16
C GLU A 18 -14.61 14.81 4.13
N ASP A 19 -13.51 15.11 3.41
CA ASP A 19 -12.90 14.19 2.46
C ASP A 19 -12.21 13.02 3.16
N GLN A 20 -11.58 13.27 4.33
CA GLN A 20 -10.97 12.24 5.16
C GLN A 20 -12.03 11.29 5.73
N GLU A 21 -13.17 11.82 6.20
CA GLU A 21 -14.29 11.05 6.73
C GLU A 21 -14.99 10.19 5.67
N ARG A 22 -15.07 10.69 4.42
CA ARG A 22 -15.59 9.92 3.28
C ARG A 22 -14.59 8.91 2.72
N GLY A 23 -13.33 9.06 3.07
CA GLY A 23 -12.23 8.27 2.51
C GLY A 23 -12.15 6.84 3.07
N ASP A 24 -11.28 6.06 2.46
CA ASP A 24 -11.05 4.66 2.83
C ASP A 24 -9.99 4.49 3.95
N GLY A 25 -9.48 5.59 4.52
CA GLY A 25 -8.36 5.56 5.46
C GLY A 25 -8.60 4.70 6.69
N GLU A 26 -9.76 4.84 7.33
CA GLU A 26 -10.15 4.01 8.48
C GLU A 26 -10.39 2.55 8.08
N LEU A 27 -10.97 2.29 6.92
CA LEU A 27 -11.17 0.93 6.41
C LEU A 27 -9.85 0.20 6.21
N TYR A 28 -8.86 0.86 5.60
CA TYR A 28 -7.51 0.32 5.42
C TYR A 28 -6.77 0.13 6.74
N ALA A 29 -6.90 1.07 7.67
CA ALA A 29 -6.31 0.97 9.01
C ALA A 29 -6.89 -0.23 9.78
N ASN A 30 -8.20 -0.37 9.80
CA ASN A 30 -8.89 -1.47 10.46
C ASN A 30 -8.54 -2.83 9.84
N PHE A 31 -8.46 -2.90 8.50
CA PHE A 31 -7.96 -4.11 7.81
C PHE A 31 -6.54 -4.45 8.24
N ALA A 32 -5.64 -3.48 8.27
CA ALA A 32 -4.25 -3.71 8.67
C ALA A 32 -4.14 -4.29 10.08
N GLU A 33 -4.89 -3.76 11.04
CA GLU A 33 -4.85 -4.21 12.44
C GLU A 33 -5.63 -5.51 12.68
N ALA A 34 -6.66 -5.79 11.90
CA ALA A 34 -7.44 -7.02 12.04
C ALA A 34 -6.78 -8.24 11.37
N VAL A 35 -6.00 -8.03 10.32
CA VAL A 35 -5.58 -9.08 9.39
C VAL A 35 -4.06 -9.20 9.28
N CYS A 36 -3.34 -8.06 9.20
CA CYS A 36 -1.92 -8.09 8.94
C CYS A 36 -1.10 -8.43 10.20
N ARG A 37 0.00 -9.15 10.00
CA ARG A 37 0.89 -9.57 11.08
C ARG A 37 2.28 -8.94 10.95
N VAL A 38 2.92 -8.73 12.07
CA VAL A 38 4.34 -8.36 12.15
C VAL A 38 5.18 -9.51 11.58
N THR A 39 5.95 -9.26 10.52
CA THR A 39 6.66 -10.31 9.77
C THR A 39 8.08 -10.59 10.28
N LYS A 40 8.65 -9.68 11.09
CA LYS A 40 9.99 -9.79 11.67
C LYS A 40 10.00 -9.25 13.09
N ASP A 41 10.79 -9.87 13.94
CA ASP A 41 10.99 -9.34 15.29
C ASP A 41 11.54 -7.92 15.26
N SER A 42 11.02 -7.11 16.14
CA SER A 42 11.47 -5.74 16.38
C SER A 42 11.44 -5.43 17.88
N VAL A 43 12.10 -4.34 18.27
CA VAL A 43 12.03 -3.86 19.66
C VAL A 43 10.60 -3.55 20.10
N ALA A 44 9.75 -3.15 19.17
CA ALA A 44 8.38 -2.75 19.45
C ALA A 44 7.39 -3.94 19.48
N SER A 45 7.64 -4.99 18.68
CA SER A 45 6.71 -6.13 18.59
C SER A 45 7.40 -7.37 18.05
N PRO A 46 7.15 -8.57 18.61
CA PRO A 46 7.61 -9.82 18.04
C PRO A 46 6.84 -10.19 16.76
N ALA A 47 7.47 -11.00 15.91
CA ALA A 47 6.84 -11.56 14.72
C ALA A 47 5.62 -12.44 15.09
N GLY A 48 4.62 -12.45 14.22
CA GLY A 48 3.37 -13.21 14.40
C GLY A 48 2.24 -12.46 15.09
N ARG A 49 2.50 -11.39 15.84
CA ARG A 49 1.45 -10.57 16.42
C ARG A 49 0.73 -9.76 15.32
N LEU A 50 -0.52 -9.42 15.55
CA LEU A 50 -1.25 -8.48 14.71
C LEU A 50 -0.52 -7.14 14.65
N LEU A 51 -0.58 -6.51 13.50
CA LEU A 51 -0.01 -5.18 13.30
C LEU A 51 -0.81 -4.16 14.10
N GLU A 52 -0.13 -3.37 14.91
CA GLU A 52 -0.71 -2.24 15.61
C GLU A 52 -0.21 -0.96 14.96
N LEU A 53 -1.10 -0.20 14.35
CA LEU A 53 -0.77 1.07 13.73
C LEU A 53 -0.57 2.14 14.80
N ARG A 54 0.50 2.90 14.66
CA ARG A 54 0.68 4.09 15.49
C ARG A 54 -0.38 5.13 15.12
N PRO A 55 -0.82 5.98 16.06
CA PRO A 55 -1.85 6.99 15.79
C PRO A 55 -1.56 7.84 14.53
N TRP A 56 -0.31 8.26 14.35
CA TRP A 56 0.07 9.03 13.16
C TRP A 56 -0.04 8.24 11.83
N GLN A 57 0.10 6.91 11.86
CA GLN A 57 -0.08 6.07 10.66
C GLN A 57 -1.56 6.01 10.25
N ARG A 58 -2.47 5.96 11.23
CA ARG A 58 -3.91 6.05 10.97
C ARG A 58 -4.26 7.41 10.36
N GLU A 59 -3.76 8.51 10.92
CA GLU A 59 -3.96 9.86 10.36
C GLU A 59 -3.38 9.98 8.94
N LEU A 60 -2.20 9.41 8.68
CA LEU A 60 -1.62 9.35 7.35
C LEU A 60 -2.55 8.63 6.35
N LEU A 61 -3.09 7.46 6.72
CA LEU A 61 -4.03 6.72 5.86
C LEU A 61 -5.30 7.54 5.56
N LYS A 62 -5.86 8.25 6.54
CA LYS A 62 -7.00 9.15 6.31
C LYS A 62 -6.69 10.23 5.29
N HIS A 63 -5.48 10.80 5.33
CA HIS A 63 -5.05 11.84 4.40
C HIS A 63 -4.83 11.33 2.98
N ILE A 64 -4.09 10.23 2.82
CA ILE A 64 -3.74 9.72 1.49
C ILE A 64 -4.89 9.01 0.79
N LEU A 65 -5.86 8.47 1.53
CA LEU A 65 -7.03 7.76 1.01
C LEU A 65 -8.32 8.57 1.12
N ALA A 66 -8.22 9.88 1.33
CA ALA A 66 -9.34 10.80 1.37
C ALA A 66 -10.07 10.86 0.03
N ARG A 67 -11.41 10.98 0.07
CA ARG A 67 -12.26 11.03 -1.13
C ARG A 67 -13.10 12.30 -1.15
N ARG A 68 -13.19 12.90 -2.33
CA ARG A 68 -14.11 14.00 -2.62
C ARG A 68 -15.56 13.50 -2.69
N GLU A 69 -16.48 14.41 -2.74
CA GLU A 69 -17.92 14.13 -2.87
C GLU A 69 -18.25 13.29 -4.12
N ASP A 70 -17.50 13.46 -5.21
CA ASP A 70 -17.64 12.67 -6.44
C ASP A 70 -17.08 11.25 -6.34
N GLY A 71 -16.61 10.82 -5.16
CA GLY A 71 -16.04 9.50 -4.88
C GLY A 71 -14.59 9.32 -5.34
N ARG A 72 -13.99 10.28 -6.03
CA ARG A 72 -12.60 10.22 -6.46
C ARG A 72 -11.67 10.57 -5.30
N PHE A 73 -10.46 10.03 -5.31
CA PHE A 73 -9.43 10.43 -4.35
C PHE A 73 -9.15 11.93 -4.42
N THR A 74 -9.01 12.57 -3.27
CA THR A 74 -8.66 14.00 -3.15
C THR A 74 -7.31 14.27 -3.80
N HIS A 75 -6.35 13.35 -3.61
CA HIS A 75 -5.05 13.36 -4.27
C HIS A 75 -4.79 12.04 -4.97
N ARG A 76 -4.43 12.09 -6.25
CA ARG A 76 -4.07 10.89 -7.03
C ARG A 76 -2.67 10.36 -6.67
N THR A 77 -1.85 11.20 -6.09
CA THR A 77 -0.46 10.89 -5.71
C THR A 77 -0.20 11.39 -4.32
N ALA A 78 0.39 10.53 -3.50
CA ALA A 78 0.89 10.89 -2.18
C ALA A 78 2.39 10.60 -2.09
N LEU A 79 3.19 11.62 -1.78
CA LEU A 79 4.60 11.45 -1.47
C LEU A 79 4.79 11.42 0.05
N VAL A 80 5.23 10.29 0.56
CA VAL A 80 5.39 10.06 2.00
C VAL A 80 6.86 9.90 2.35
N GLY A 81 7.43 10.94 2.96
CA GLY A 81 8.81 10.95 3.46
C GLY A 81 8.86 10.63 4.95
N MET A 82 9.60 9.59 5.34
CA MET A 82 9.83 9.26 6.75
C MET A 82 11.21 8.64 6.96
N SER A 83 11.74 8.78 8.17
CA SER A 83 13.02 8.17 8.53
C SER A 83 12.93 6.63 8.55
N ARG A 84 14.09 5.97 8.43
CA ARG A 84 14.20 4.51 8.50
C ARG A 84 13.66 3.97 9.83
N LYS A 85 13.21 2.72 9.84
CA LYS A 85 12.70 1.98 11.02
C LYS A 85 11.38 2.51 11.61
N ASN A 86 10.62 3.30 10.85
CA ASN A 86 9.26 3.75 11.24
C ASN A 86 8.12 2.91 10.66
N GLY A 87 8.40 1.67 10.23
CA GLY A 87 7.35 0.76 9.76
C GLY A 87 6.85 1.01 8.34
N LYS A 88 7.57 1.80 7.50
CA LYS A 88 7.19 2.13 6.12
C LYS A 88 6.78 0.90 5.31
N SER A 89 7.65 -0.12 5.25
CA SER A 89 7.41 -1.31 4.43
C SER A 89 6.23 -2.15 4.94
N ALA A 90 6.02 -2.24 6.27
CA ALA A 90 4.87 -2.94 6.83
C ALA A 90 3.57 -2.21 6.52
N LEU A 91 3.54 -0.88 6.67
CA LEU A 91 2.38 -0.06 6.31
C LEU A 91 2.08 -0.15 4.81
N ALA A 92 3.09 -0.01 3.95
CA ALA A 92 2.92 -0.13 2.50
C ALA A 92 2.43 -1.54 2.09
N ALA A 93 2.96 -2.59 2.71
CA ALA A 93 2.51 -3.97 2.47
C ALA A 93 1.06 -4.19 2.90
N SER A 94 0.66 -3.67 4.07
CA SER A 94 -0.74 -3.75 4.52
C SER A 94 -1.69 -2.97 3.61
N MET A 95 -1.26 -1.81 3.08
CA MET A 95 -2.03 -1.07 2.07
C MET A 95 -2.20 -1.87 0.78
N GLY A 96 -1.13 -2.53 0.31
CA GLY A 96 -1.19 -3.40 -0.87
C GLY A 96 -2.18 -4.54 -0.69
N LEU A 97 -2.16 -5.20 0.46
CA LEU A 97 -3.12 -6.27 0.79
C LEU A 97 -4.55 -5.74 0.95
N ALA A 98 -4.73 -4.59 1.60
CA ALA A 98 -6.03 -3.94 1.70
C ALA A 98 -6.59 -3.60 0.30
N GLY A 99 -5.77 -3.01 -0.58
CA GLY A 99 -6.16 -2.71 -1.96
C GLY A 99 -6.55 -3.95 -2.75
N LEU A 100 -5.81 -5.06 -2.58
CA LEU A 100 -6.11 -6.34 -3.22
C LEU A 100 -7.43 -6.95 -2.72
N THR A 101 -7.68 -6.84 -1.41
CA THR A 101 -8.81 -7.52 -0.75
C THR A 101 -10.10 -6.68 -0.79
N LEU A 102 -9.98 -5.38 -0.49
CA LEU A 102 -11.12 -4.46 -0.38
C LEU A 102 -11.46 -3.80 -1.72
N GLY A 103 -10.52 -3.75 -2.65
CA GLY A 103 -10.73 -3.21 -3.99
C GLY A 103 -11.83 -3.92 -4.78
N GLY A 104 -12.24 -3.34 -5.89
CA GLY A 104 -13.21 -3.92 -6.81
C GLY A 104 -12.73 -5.23 -7.46
N ASN A 105 -13.61 -5.91 -8.17
CA ASN A 105 -13.23 -7.09 -8.96
C ASN A 105 -12.24 -6.69 -10.06
N GLY A 106 -11.24 -7.52 -10.27
CA GLY A 106 -10.19 -7.27 -11.25
C GLY A 106 -9.19 -6.17 -10.85
N SER A 107 -9.08 -5.86 -9.55
CA SER A 107 -8.08 -4.89 -9.05
C SER A 107 -6.66 -5.34 -9.35
N GLU A 108 -5.84 -4.41 -9.82
CA GLU A 108 -4.41 -4.62 -10.09
C GLU A 108 -3.56 -3.69 -9.23
N ILE A 109 -2.90 -4.24 -8.24
CA ILE A 109 -1.99 -3.54 -7.33
C ILE A 109 -0.55 -3.77 -7.78
N TYR A 110 0.27 -2.74 -7.73
CA TYR A 110 1.67 -2.84 -8.10
C TYR A 110 2.60 -2.34 -7.01
N SER A 111 3.65 -3.10 -6.75
CA SER A 111 4.80 -2.70 -5.94
C SER A 111 5.97 -2.43 -6.86
N CYS A 112 6.42 -1.19 -6.89
CA CYS A 112 7.42 -0.67 -7.81
C CYS A 112 8.66 -0.18 -7.06
N ALA A 113 9.85 -0.45 -7.62
CA ALA A 113 11.11 0.12 -7.18
C ALA A 113 12.10 0.21 -8.36
N ALA A 114 13.30 0.76 -8.11
CA ALA A 114 14.34 0.90 -9.11
C ALA A 114 14.73 -0.46 -9.72
N ASP A 115 14.88 -1.46 -8.87
CA ASP A 115 15.13 -2.83 -9.27
C ASP A 115 14.08 -3.79 -8.68
N ARG A 116 14.04 -5.02 -9.22
CA ARG A 116 13.05 -6.02 -8.84
C ARG A 116 13.23 -6.53 -7.42
N ASP A 117 14.44 -6.59 -6.91
CA ASP A 117 14.70 -7.09 -5.55
C ASP A 117 14.26 -6.07 -4.51
N GLN A 118 14.40 -4.78 -4.80
CA GLN A 118 13.86 -3.71 -3.96
C GLN A 118 12.32 -3.69 -3.98
N ALA A 119 11.70 -3.83 -5.15
CA ALA A 119 10.24 -3.92 -5.26
C ALA A 119 9.67 -5.12 -4.49
N ARG A 120 10.43 -6.22 -4.39
CA ARG A 120 10.08 -7.40 -3.59
C ARG A 120 10.11 -7.16 -2.08
N ILE A 121 10.72 -6.10 -1.57
CA ILE A 121 10.78 -5.86 -0.12
C ILE A 121 9.38 -5.62 0.44
N VAL A 122 8.62 -4.71 -0.15
CA VAL A 122 7.23 -4.42 0.24
C VAL A 122 6.33 -5.60 -0.10
N PHE A 123 6.42 -6.10 -1.33
CA PHE A 123 5.67 -7.25 -1.81
C PHE A 123 5.92 -8.52 -0.96
N GLY A 124 7.18 -8.83 -0.67
CA GLY A 124 7.57 -9.97 0.15
C GLY A 124 7.08 -9.85 1.60
N THR A 125 6.99 -8.63 2.13
CA THR A 125 6.36 -8.38 3.43
C THR A 125 4.86 -8.72 3.37
N ALA A 126 4.15 -8.28 2.32
CA ALA A 126 2.74 -8.63 2.10
C ALA A 126 2.54 -10.14 1.96
N LYS A 127 3.35 -10.80 1.14
CA LYS A 127 3.34 -12.25 0.97
C LYS A 127 3.56 -12.98 2.31
N ARG A 128 4.53 -12.52 3.10
CA ARG A 128 4.80 -13.11 4.41
C ARG A 128 3.64 -12.92 5.39
N MET A 129 2.94 -11.78 5.37
CA MET A 129 1.73 -11.56 6.17
C MET A 129 0.66 -12.61 5.86
N ILE A 130 0.46 -12.95 4.57
CA ILE A 130 -0.48 -14.00 4.14
C ILE A 130 0.00 -15.37 4.64
N GLU A 131 1.27 -15.72 4.46
CA GLU A 131 1.83 -17.01 4.87
C GLU A 131 1.73 -17.27 6.39
N MET A 132 1.67 -16.22 7.19
CA MET A 132 1.56 -16.30 8.66
C MET A 132 0.12 -16.48 9.17
N ASP A 133 -0.86 -16.47 8.27
CA ASP A 133 -2.27 -16.61 8.60
C ASP A 133 -2.91 -17.67 7.70
N SER A 134 -3.46 -18.72 8.31
CA SER A 134 -4.01 -19.88 7.58
C SER A 134 -5.28 -19.52 6.79
N GLU A 135 -6.10 -18.60 7.31
CA GLU A 135 -7.32 -18.15 6.63
C GLU A 135 -6.94 -17.35 5.40
N LEU A 136 -6.04 -16.36 5.53
CA LEU A 136 -5.53 -15.63 4.38
C LEU A 136 -4.83 -16.54 3.36
N SER A 137 -4.01 -17.49 3.82
CA SER A 137 -3.34 -18.42 2.91
C SER A 137 -4.31 -19.25 2.08
N SER A 138 -5.50 -19.52 2.59
CA SER A 138 -6.54 -20.26 1.85
C SER A 138 -7.21 -19.42 0.75
N MET A 139 -7.25 -18.09 0.92
CA MET A 139 -7.91 -17.15 0.00
C MET A 139 -7.03 -16.74 -1.18
N PHE A 140 -5.72 -16.80 -1.03
CA PHE A 140 -4.77 -16.29 -2.01
C PHE A 140 -3.91 -17.37 -2.63
N THR A 141 -3.57 -17.20 -3.91
CA THR A 141 -2.52 -17.99 -4.57
C THR A 141 -1.24 -17.17 -4.63
N LEU A 142 -0.18 -17.71 -4.05
CA LEU A 142 1.10 -17.04 -3.91
C LEU A 142 2.09 -17.53 -4.99
N TYR A 143 2.52 -16.62 -5.86
CA TYR A 143 3.60 -16.84 -6.82
C TYR A 143 4.87 -16.11 -6.38
N ARG A 144 5.93 -16.23 -7.16
CA ARG A 144 7.20 -15.55 -6.88
C ARG A 144 7.05 -14.03 -6.88
N ASP A 145 6.37 -13.47 -7.88
CA ASP A 145 6.26 -12.04 -8.16
C ASP A 145 4.79 -11.57 -8.28
N ALA A 146 3.84 -12.43 -7.87
CA ALA A 146 2.41 -12.11 -7.87
C ALA A 146 1.68 -12.78 -6.70
N ILE A 147 0.63 -12.14 -6.25
CA ILE A 147 -0.38 -12.65 -5.31
C ILE A 147 -1.72 -12.52 -6.02
N GLU A 148 -2.46 -13.61 -6.17
CA GLU A 148 -3.78 -13.61 -6.79
C GLU A 148 -4.87 -13.84 -5.76
N PHE A 149 -5.91 -13.02 -5.82
CA PHE A 149 -7.17 -13.22 -5.13
C PHE A 149 -8.21 -13.70 -6.15
N LYS A 150 -8.36 -15.03 -6.26
CA LYS A 150 -9.15 -15.66 -7.33
C LYS A 150 -10.61 -15.27 -7.32
N ASP A 151 -11.22 -15.15 -6.13
CA ASP A 151 -12.64 -14.85 -5.99
C ASP A 151 -13.03 -13.51 -6.62
N LYS A 152 -12.08 -12.57 -6.70
CA LYS A 152 -12.26 -11.26 -7.33
C LYS A 152 -11.54 -11.11 -8.66
N GLY A 153 -10.75 -12.10 -9.09
CA GLY A 153 -9.87 -11.96 -10.25
C GLY A 153 -8.83 -10.85 -10.10
N SER A 154 -8.48 -10.52 -8.86
CA SER A 154 -7.58 -9.40 -8.53
C SER A 154 -6.15 -9.90 -8.35
N VAL A 155 -5.16 -9.03 -8.61
CA VAL A 155 -3.75 -9.39 -8.54
C VAL A 155 -2.89 -8.29 -7.95
N TYR A 156 -1.91 -8.67 -7.15
CA TYR A 156 -0.84 -7.80 -6.66
C TYR A 156 0.50 -8.27 -7.25
N ARG A 157 1.19 -7.43 -8.00
CA ARG A 157 2.43 -7.76 -8.74
C ARG A 157 3.61 -6.88 -8.37
N VAL A 158 4.80 -7.45 -8.57
CA VAL A 158 6.07 -6.71 -8.52
C VAL A 158 6.39 -6.18 -9.91
N LEU A 159 6.70 -4.89 -10.01
CA LEU A 159 7.20 -4.25 -11.22
C LEU A 159 8.57 -3.60 -10.97
N SER A 160 9.41 -3.64 -11.99
CA SER A 160 10.68 -2.89 -12.04
C SER A 160 10.77 -2.09 -13.33
N ALA A 161 11.67 -1.11 -13.35
CA ALA A 161 11.88 -0.25 -14.52
C ALA A 161 12.15 -1.03 -15.83
N GLU A 162 12.69 -2.24 -15.74
CA GLU A 162 12.99 -3.08 -16.91
C GLU A 162 11.78 -3.88 -17.43
N ALA A 163 10.77 -4.12 -16.59
CA ALA A 163 9.67 -5.05 -16.90
C ALA A 163 8.41 -4.38 -17.46
N TYR A 164 8.25 -3.07 -17.28
CA TYR A 164 6.99 -2.36 -17.58
C TYR A 164 6.66 -2.23 -19.07
N SER A 165 7.64 -2.39 -19.96
CA SER A 165 7.47 -2.13 -21.41
C SER A 165 6.68 -3.19 -22.19
N LYS A 166 6.25 -4.28 -21.53
CA LYS A 166 5.71 -5.47 -22.21
C LYS A 166 4.26 -5.81 -21.90
N GLU A 167 3.62 -5.14 -20.96
CA GLU A 167 2.26 -5.50 -20.51
C GLU A 167 1.35 -4.28 -20.47
N GLY A 168 0.07 -4.46 -20.84
CA GLY A 168 -0.98 -3.47 -20.61
C GLY A 168 -1.24 -3.38 -19.11
N LEU A 169 -0.71 -2.35 -18.45
CA LEU A 169 -0.87 -2.12 -17.02
C LEU A 169 -2.17 -1.35 -16.78
N ASN A 170 -2.96 -1.80 -15.81
CA ASN A 170 -4.20 -1.15 -15.41
C ASN A 170 -4.25 -0.99 -13.87
N PRO A 171 -3.43 -0.08 -13.31
CA PRO A 171 -3.35 0.08 -11.87
C PRO A 171 -4.68 0.56 -11.28
N SER A 172 -5.24 -0.23 -10.38
CA SER A 172 -6.45 0.10 -9.63
C SER A 172 -6.55 -0.81 -8.40
N PRO A 173 -6.70 -0.32 -7.21
CA PRO A 173 -6.77 1.09 -6.81
C PRO A 173 -5.42 1.71 -6.42
N LEU A 174 -4.30 0.94 -6.41
CA LEU A 174 -3.08 1.38 -5.74
C LEU A 174 -1.81 0.97 -6.48
N VAL A 175 -0.88 1.92 -6.59
CA VAL A 175 0.52 1.69 -6.95
C VAL A 175 1.40 2.15 -5.79
N ILE A 176 2.34 1.32 -5.38
CA ILE A 176 3.29 1.59 -4.31
C ILE A 176 4.68 1.75 -4.92
N PHE A 177 5.25 2.94 -4.88
CA PHE A 177 6.64 3.18 -5.22
C PHE A 177 7.48 3.27 -3.94
N ASP A 178 8.32 2.28 -3.70
CA ASP A 178 9.31 2.36 -2.61
C ASP A 178 10.62 2.97 -3.12
N GLU A 179 11.27 3.75 -2.25
CA GLU A 179 12.54 4.43 -2.53
C GLU A 179 12.53 5.18 -3.89
N VAL A 180 11.50 5.99 -4.14
CA VAL A 180 11.28 6.69 -5.41
C VAL A 180 12.50 7.50 -5.89
N HIS A 181 13.34 7.96 -4.95
CA HIS A 181 14.57 8.70 -5.26
C HIS A 181 15.66 7.84 -5.96
N ALA A 182 15.57 6.51 -5.86
CA ALA A 182 16.52 5.58 -6.47
C ALA A 182 16.12 5.19 -7.91
N GLN A 183 14.98 5.66 -8.41
CA GLN A 183 14.52 5.34 -9.77
C GLN A 183 15.51 5.86 -10.82
N PRO A 184 15.92 5.04 -11.80
CA PRO A 184 16.85 5.45 -12.85
C PRO A 184 16.23 6.44 -13.83
N SER A 185 14.90 6.38 -14.01
CA SER A 185 14.13 7.30 -14.85
C SER A 185 12.69 7.43 -14.33
N TRP A 186 11.94 8.37 -14.88
CA TRP A 186 10.51 8.53 -14.60
C TRP A 186 9.59 7.72 -15.52
N ASP A 187 10.12 6.87 -16.38
CA ASP A 187 9.34 6.17 -17.41
C ASP A 187 8.28 5.26 -16.80
N LEU A 188 8.65 4.41 -15.83
CA LEU A 188 7.69 3.55 -15.13
C LEU A 188 6.62 4.36 -14.40
N TRP A 189 7.01 5.46 -13.75
CA TRP A 189 6.08 6.39 -13.10
C TRP A 189 5.08 6.97 -14.11
N ASN A 190 5.58 7.47 -15.25
CA ASN A 190 4.75 8.09 -16.27
C ASN A 190 3.74 7.09 -16.84
N VAL A 191 4.18 5.86 -17.16
CA VAL A 191 3.29 4.81 -17.67
C VAL A 191 2.18 4.49 -16.67
N LEU A 192 2.51 4.27 -15.40
CA LEU A 192 1.51 3.94 -14.38
C LEU A 192 0.60 5.10 -14.04
N SER A 193 1.11 6.34 -14.04
CA SER A 193 0.30 7.54 -13.80
C SER A 193 -0.70 7.80 -14.93
N LEU A 194 -0.36 7.47 -16.16
CA LEU A 194 -1.25 7.57 -17.32
C LEU A 194 -2.27 6.43 -17.35
N ALA A 195 -1.85 5.21 -17.06
CA ALA A 195 -2.72 4.03 -17.06
C ALA A 195 -3.82 4.08 -15.99
N GLY A 196 -3.53 4.65 -14.81
CA GLY A 196 -4.50 4.83 -13.73
C GLY A 196 -5.44 6.04 -13.90
N GLY A 197 -5.54 6.60 -15.08
CA GLY A 197 -6.30 7.83 -15.38
C GLY A 197 -7.72 7.64 -15.92
N ALA A 198 -8.18 6.42 -16.05
CA ALA A 198 -9.53 6.10 -16.54
C ALA A 198 -10.55 6.04 -15.42
#